data_ede6830c623bfd1487a5045823796e9a
#
_entry.id   ede6830c623bfd1487a5045823796e9a
#
_cell.length_a   1.000
_cell.length_b   1.000
_cell.length_c   1.000
_cell.angle_alpha   90.00
_cell.angle_beta   90.00
_cell.angle_gamma   90.00
#
_symmetry.space_group_name_H-M   'P 1'
#
loop_
_entity.id
_entity.type
_entity.pdbx_description
1 polymer ?
#
loop_
_entity_poly.entity_id
_entity_poly.type
_entity_poly.pdbx_seq_one_letter_code
_entity_poly.pdbx_strand_id
1 'polypeptide(L)'
;MSGAPDACRADVWLWRARFFKTSTLAARICEEGRVRLTRAGLESRLDKPARAVRVGDELVFAVGGRLTAVRIEALGERRGPPAEARGLYSPLQIS
;
A
#
# COMPACT_ATOMS: atom_id res chain seq x y z
N MET A 1 12.72 -23.52 4.36
CA MET A 1 11.88 -22.57 3.66
C MET A 1 11.35 -21.49 4.57
N SER A 2 11.48 -20.31 4.14
CA SER A 2 11.06 -19.18 4.94
C SER A 2 9.56 -19.13 5.09
N GLY A 3 9.07 -18.71 6.22
CA GLY A 3 7.67 -18.52 6.44
C GLY A 3 7.15 -17.16 6.04
N ALA A 4 8.02 -16.21 5.74
CA ALA A 4 7.58 -14.85 5.44
C ALA A 4 6.98 -14.78 4.04
N PRO A 5 5.75 -14.29 3.88
CA PRO A 5 5.18 -14.15 2.54
C PRO A 5 5.89 -13.04 1.76
N ASP A 6 6.00 -13.23 0.45
CA ASP A 6 6.57 -12.22 -0.44
C ASP A 6 5.56 -11.17 -0.83
N ALA A 7 4.30 -11.35 -0.47
CA ALA A 7 3.23 -10.45 -0.86
C ALA A 7 2.17 -10.42 0.23
N CYS A 8 1.40 -9.35 0.27
CA CYS A 8 0.24 -9.27 1.14
C CYS A 8 -0.87 -8.50 0.43
N ARG A 9 -2.09 -8.57 0.98
CA ARG A 9 -3.21 -7.85 0.40
C ARG A 9 -2.97 -6.35 0.45
N ALA A 10 -3.39 -5.68 -0.61
CA ALA A 10 -3.22 -4.22 -0.70
C ALA A 10 -3.91 -3.49 0.44
N ASP A 11 -5.15 -3.88 0.77
CA ASP A 11 -5.89 -3.22 1.84
C ASP A 11 -5.20 -3.40 3.19
N VAL A 12 -4.63 -4.58 3.42
CA VAL A 12 -3.92 -4.86 4.67
C VAL A 12 -2.65 -4.03 4.76
N TRP A 13 -1.89 -3.95 3.66
CA TRP A 13 -0.66 -3.17 3.66
C TRP A 13 -0.94 -1.69 3.89
N LEU A 14 -1.95 -1.13 3.21
CA LEU A 14 -2.31 0.28 3.39
C LEU A 14 -2.71 0.58 4.83
N TRP A 15 -3.36 -0.37 5.47
CA TRP A 15 -3.73 -0.24 6.88
C TRP A 15 -2.51 -0.37 7.79
N ARG A 16 -1.63 -1.34 7.54
CA ARG A 16 -0.39 -1.49 8.31
C ARG A 16 0.49 -0.26 8.23
N ALA A 17 0.54 0.36 7.05
CA ALA A 17 1.34 1.57 6.84
C ALA A 17 0.67 2.82 7.39
N ARG A 18 -0.52 2.68 7.96
CA ARG A 18 -1.26 3.74 8.64
C ARG A 18 -1.76 4.85 7.74
N PHE A 19 -1.92 4.56 6.46
CA PHE A 19 -2.57 5.51 5.55
C PHE A 19 -4.06 5.57 5.77
N PHE A 20 -4.67 4.51 6.29
CA PHE A 20 -6.10 4.43 6.58
C PHE A 20 -6.32 3.88 7.97
N LYS A 21 -7.34 4.37 8.63
CA LYS A 21 -7.62 4.00 10.02
C LYS A 21 -8.04 2.53 10.18
N THR A 22 -8.67 1.97 9.15
CA THR A 22 -9.12 0.58 9.19
C THR A 22 -8.81 -0.07 7.86
N SER A 23 -8.69 -1.40 7.88
CA SER A 23 -8.51 -2.14 6.65
C SER A 23 -9.78 -2.11 5.80
N THR A 24 -10.94 -1.97 6.43
CA THR A 24 -12.21 -1.84 5.72
C THR A 24 -12.24 -0.56 4.88
N LEU A 25 -11.74 0.55 5.44
CA LEU A 25 -11.68 1.79 4.69
C LEU A 25 -10.69 1.68 3.54
N ALA A 26 -9.54 1.05 3.78
CA ALA A 26 -8.56 0.81 2.73
C ALA A 26 -9.17 -0.04 1.61
N ALA A 27 -9.93 -1.07 1.98
CA ALA A 27 -10.57 -1.93 1.00
C ALA A 27 -11.55 -1.14 0.14
N ARG A 28 -12.33 -0.25 0.75
CA ARG A 28 -13.28 0.58 0.01
C ARG A 28 -12.58 1.45 -1.02
N ILE A 29 -11.48 2.08 -0.65
CA ILE A 29 -10.73 2.93 -1.56
C ILE A 29 -10.20 2.11 -2.75
N CYS A 30 -9.73 0.89 -2.49
CA CYS A 30 -9.29 0.01 -3.56
C CYS A 30 -10.46 -0.36 -4.48
N GLU A 31 -11.61 -0.73 -3.89
CA GLU A 31 -12.78 -1.12 -4.68
C GLU A 31 -13.29 0.01 -5.57
N GLU A 32 -13.09 1.25 -5.14
CA GLU A 32 -13.49 2.41 -5.92
C GLU A 32 -12.51 2.72 -7.04
N GLY A 33 -11.44 1.94 -7.16
CA GLY A 33 -10.46 2.14 -8.21
C GLY A 33 -9.58 3.36 -8.01
N ARG A 34 -9.40 3.78 -6.77
CA ARG A 34 -8.67 5.00 -6.44
C ARG A 34 -7.21 4.75 -6.12
N VAL A 35 -6.74 3.53 -6.30
CA VAL A 35 -5.34 3.19 -6.06
C VAL A 35 -4.72 2.72 -7.36
N ARG A 36 -3.58 3.30 -7.72
CA ARG A 36 -2.83 2.84 -8.87
C ARG A 36 -1.57 2.16 -8.39
N LEU A 37 -1.22 1.08 -9.07
CA LEU A 37 -0.04 0.27 -8.75
C LEU A 37 0.89 0.28 -9.93
N THR A 38 2.18 0.53 -9.67
CA THR A 38 3.22 0.42 -10.69
C THR A 38 4.17 -0.67 -10.26
N ARG A 39 4.35 -1.65 -11.13
CA ARG A 39 5.26 -2.78 -10.91
C ARG A 39 6.12 -2.94 -12.16
N ALA A 40 7.44 -2.89 -11.96
CA ALA A 40 8.39 -3.04 -13.07
C ALA A 40 8.07 -2.06 -14.20
N GLY A 41 7.71 -0.84 -13.84
CA GLY A 41 7.44 0.21 -14.82
C GLY A 41 6.06 0.16 -15.45
N LEU A 42 5.24 -0.84 -15.11
CA LEU A 42 3.89 -0.98 -15.67
C LEU A 42 2.86 -0.54 -14.66
N GLU A 43 2.08 0.46 -15.04
CA GLU A 43 1.03 1.00 -14.19
C GLU A 43 -0.29 0.29 -14.47
N SER A 44 -1.02 -0.02 -13.39
CA SER A 44 -2.35 -0.59 -13.52
C SER A 44 -3.22 -0.07 -12.38
N ARG A 45 -4.55 -0.15 -12.59
CA ARG A 45 -5.48 0.22 -11.53
C ARG A 45 -5.61 -0.95 -10.56
N LEU A 46 -5.47 -0.64 -9.28
CA LEU A 46 -5.66 -1.63 -8.24
C LEU A 46 -7.11 -1.51 -7.79
N ASP A 47 -7.97 -2.39 -8.31
CA ASP A 47 -9.41 -2.29 -8.07
C ASP A 47 -9.96 -3.42 -7.20
N LYS A 48 -9.08 -4.29 -6.70
CA LYS A 48 -9.48 -5.35 -5.78
C LYS A 48 -8.66 -5.24 -4.50
N PRO A 49 -9.32 -5.13 -3.34
CA PRO A 49 -8.60 -5.01 -2.07
C PRO A 49 -7.65 -6.16 -1.80
N ALA A 50 -8.02 -7.36 -2.26
CA ALA A 50 -7.22 -8.55 -2.01
C ALA A 50 -6.04 -8.69 -2.96
N ARG A 51 -5.89 -7.77 -3.93
CA ARG A 51 -4.76 -7.86 -4.85
C ARG A 51 -3.45 -7.82 -4.08
N ALA A 52 -2.54 -8.73 -4.42
CA ALA A 52 -1.26 -8.83 -3.72
C ALA A 52 -0.34 -7.69 -4.13
N VAL A 53 0.30 -7.08 -3.13
CA VAL A 53 1.35 -6.09 -3.34
C VAL A 53 2.65 -6.66 -2.80
N ARG A 54 3.77 -6.18 -3.34
CA ARG A 54 5.10 -6.70 -3.03
C ARG A 54 6.06 -5.56 -2.76
N VAL A 55 7.14 -5.87 -2.08
CA VAL A 55 8.24 -4.92 -1.92
C VAL A 55 8.70 -4.48 -3.31
N GLY A 56 8.90 -3.19 -3.47
CA GLY A 56 9.28 -2.60 -4.76
C GLY A 56 8.12 -2.06 -5.56
N ASP A 57 6.89 -2.47 -5.25
CA ASP A 57 5.72 -1.89 -5.91
C ASP A 57 5.57 -0.44 -5.50
N GLU A 58 5.02 0.36 -6.41
CA GLU A 58 4.72 1.76 -6.12
C GLU A 58 3.22 1.96 -6.15
N LEU A 59 2.72 2.70 -5.18
CA LEU A 59 1.28 2.96 -5.06
C LEU A 59 1.04 4.47 -5.08
N VAL A 60 -0.03 4.87 -5.78
CA VAL A 60 -0.49 6.25 -5.81
C VAL A 60 -1.96 6.26 -5.40
N PHE A 61 -2.30 7.07 -4.42
CA PHE A 61 -3.66 7.15 -3.90
C PHE A 61 -3.85 8.48 -3.18
N ALA A 62 -5.09 8.82 -2.89
CA ALA A 62 -5.40 10.06 -2.18
C ALA A 62 -5.76 9.74 -0.73
N VAL A 63 -5.20 10.52 0.19
CA VAL A 63 -5.50 10.43 1.62
C VAL A 63 -5.85 11.85 2.09
N GLY A 64 -7.06 12.01 2.63
CA GLY A 64 -7.47 13.32 3.13
C GLY A 64 -7.45 14.39 2.06
N GLY A 65 -7.77 14.04 0.83
CA GLY A 65 -7.78 14.99 -0.28
C GLY A 65 -6.41 15.27 -0.87
N ARG A 66 -5.36 14.60 -0.37
CA ARG A 66 -3.98 14.82 -0.83
C ARG A 66 -3.48 13.60 -1.58
N LEU A 67 -2.93 13.82 -2.77
CA LEU A 67 -2.35 12.75 -3.56
C LEU A 67 -1.04 12.30 -2.92
N THR A 68 -0.92 10.99 -2.73
CA THR A 68 0.22 10.37 -2.06
C THR A 68 0.82 9.30 -2.95
N ALA A 69 2.13 9.30 -3.12
CA ALA A 69 2.83 8.27 -3.87
C ALA A 69 3.93 7.69 -3.01
N VAL A 70 3.99 6.36 -2.93
CA VAL A 70 4.96 5.68 -2.08
C VAL A 70 5.47 4.42 -2.77
N ARG A 71 6.70 4.02 -2.42
CA ARG A 71 7.24 2.72 -2.78
C ARG A 71 7.17 1.83 -1.56
N ILE A 72 6.75 0.58 -1.75
CA ILE A 72 6.70 -0.40 -0.68
C ILE A 72 8.12 -0.88 -0.39
N GLU A 73 8.60 -0.64 0.83
CA GLU A 73 9.92 -1.07 1.26
C GLU A 73 9.85 -2.35 2.08
N ALA A 74 8.75 -2.56 2.78
CA ALA A 74 8.53 -3.75 3.58
C ALA A 74 7.04 -3.99 3.70
N LEU A 75 6.64 -5.25 3.83
CA LEU A 75 5.22 -5.59 3.94
C LEU A 75 4.71 -5.46 5.37
N GLY A 76 5.59 -5.63 6.35
CA GLY A 76 5.19 -5.63 7.74
C GLY A 76 4.49 -6.91 8.13
N GLU A 77 4.27 -7.08 9.43
CA GLU A 77 3.57 -8.24 9.95
C GLU A 77 2.35 -7.82 10.76
N ARG A 78 2.23 -6.53 11.04
CA ARG A 78 1.15 -6.01 11.87
C ARG A 78 1.06 -4.50 11.66
N ARG A 79 -0.02 -3.93 12.18
CA ARG A 79 -0.16 -2.48 12.23
C ARG A 79 0.55 -1.99 13.50
N GLY A 80 1.80 -1.61 13.35
CA GLY A 80 2.59 -1.13 14.46
C GLY A 80 2.40 0.36 14.73
N PRO A 81 3.18 0.92 15.66
CA PRO A 81 3.13 2.35 15.93
C PRO A 81 3.59 3.16 14.71
N PRO A 82 3.28 4.47 14.67
CA PRO A 82 3.60 5.29 13.49
C PRO A 82 5.06 5.26 13.06
N ALA A 83 5.98 5.21 14.00
CA ALA A 83 7.41 5.18 13.66
C ALA A 83 7.76 3.89 12.91
N GLU A 84 7.17 2.77 13.32
CA GLU A 84 7.40 1.49 12.66
C GLU A 84 6.75 1.47 11.28
N ALA A 85 5.55 2.05 11.17
CA ALA A 85 4.83 2.10 9.90
C ALA A 85 5.60 2.88 8.85
N ARG A 86 6.34 3.90 9.23
CA ARG A 86 7.13 4.68 8.28
C ARG A 86 8.23 3.87 7.63
N GLY A 87 8.65 2.78 8.25
CA GLY A 87 9.65 1.89 7.66
C GLY A 87 9.08 0.98 6.59
N LEU A 88 7.77 0.96 6.40
CA LEU A 88 7.15 0.11 5.39
C LEU A 88 7.18 0.74 4.01
N TYR A 89 7.48 2.02 3.89
CA TYR A 89 7.44 2.70 2.60
C TYR A 89 8.44 3.85 2.56
N SER A 90 8.74 4.29 1.33
CA SER A 90 9.45 5.55 1.12
C SER A 90 8.59 6.43 0.23
N PRO A 91 8.51 7.73 0.55
CA PRO A 91 7.74 8.66 -0.28
C PRO A 91 8.34 8.79 -1.66
N LEU A 92 7.48 8.92 -2.66
CA LEU A 92 7.93 9.20 -4.03
C LEU A 92 7.56 10.63 -4.37
N GLN A 93 8.39 11.24 -5.20
CA GLN A 93 8.12 12.59 -5.63
C GLN A 93 7.10 12.56 -6.77
N ILE A 94 6.05 13.37 -6.61
CA ILE A 94 5.03 13.51 -7.65
C ILE A 94 5.28 14.81 -8.36
N SER A 95 5.46 14.73 -9.65
CA SER A 95 5.69 15.95 -10.47
C SER A 95 4.46 16.27 -11.31
#